data_1cb63943645b488f5f23a94d1ea4c096
#
_entry.id   1cb63943645b488f5f23a94d1ea4c096
#
_cell.length_a   1.000
_cell.length_b   1.000
_cell.length_c   1.000
_cell.angle_alpha   90.00
_cell.angle_beta   90.00
_cell.angle_gamma   90.00
#
_symmetry.space_group_name_H-M   'P 1'
#
loop_
_entity.id
_entity.type
_entity.pdbx_description
1 polymer ?
#
loop_
_entity_poly.entity_id
_entity_poly.type
_entity_poly.pdbx_seq_one_letter_code
_entity_poly.pdbx_strand_id
1 'polypeptide(L)'
;MAGLKRIEGYEQDVINICPNDTMGEIIELEGLLIQLPSEPDEDKILFSSSNRSEQYWKRQAMPAAIKGIRSMDEWAQQPSNFRKAYRPYIEQEFKRRSEGVWLYINGKKTYITGTHYFMLQWVKIDGSFYGDYLAFQRTLFIHAEACKVDPRCVGQLFTKCRRSGYTNMAVATLLAEGTVVKDKVLGIMSKTGGDARDNVFMKKVVSMYRHFPFFFKPIQDGSTNPRVELAFREPAKKITKNNKTAQTGEALNTIINWKNTTNN
;
A
#
# COMPACT_ATOMS: atom_id res chain seq x y z
N MET A 1 8.01 -20.08 10.22
CA MET A 1 8.69 -19.50 9.05
C MET A 1 7.75 -19.66 7.86
N ALA A 2 6.97 -18.64 7.61
CA ALA A 2 6.06 -18.61 6.46
C ALA A 2 6.83 -18.02 5.28
N GLY A 3 6.78 -18.64 4.12
CA GLY A 3 7.29 -18.05 2.90
C GLY A 3 8.14 -18.95 2.01
N LEU A 4 9.03 -19.74 2.54
CA LEU A 4 9.86 -20.65 1.73
C LEU A 4 9.31 -22.08 1.80
N LYS A 5 9.06 -22.69 0.65
CA LYS A 5 8.66 -24.10 0.54
C LYS A 5 9.50 -24.79 -0.52
N ARG A 6 9.95 -25.99 -0.19
CA ARG A 6 10.46 -26.91 -1.20
C ARG A 6 9.29 -27.69 -1.78
N ILE A 7 9.08 -27.54 -3.07
CA ILE A 7 8.00 -28.23 -3.80
C ILE A 7 8.63 -29.32 -4.65
N GLU A 8 8.06 -30.51 -4.64
CA GLU A 8 8.50 -31.64 -5.46
C GLU A 8 8.51 -31.24 -6.94
N GLY A 9 9.63 -31.50 -7.63
CA GLY A 9 9.81 -31.11 -9.03
C GLY A 9 10.53 -29.78 -9.25
N TYR A 10 10.87 -29.03 -8.19
CA TYR A 10 11.67 -27.81 -8.29
C TYR A 10 13.01 -27.97 -7.57
N GLU A 11 14.10 -27.57 -8.25
CA GLU A 11 15.45 -27.61 -7.66
C GLU A 11 15.68 -26.47 -6.63
N GLN A 12 14.92 -25.40 -6.74
CA GLN A 12 15.02 -24.20 -5.89
C GLN A 12 13.82 -24.10 -4.92
N ASP A 13 14.02 -23.36 -3.84
CA ASP A 13 12.94 -23.02 -2.92
C ASP A 13 11.92 -22.10 -3.59
N VAL A 14 10.64 -22.40 -3.39
CA VAL A 14 9.53 -21.56 -3.86
C VAL A 14 9.12 -20.57 -2.78
N ILE A 15 9.06 -19.30 -3.13
CA ILE A 15 8.63 -18.22 -2.26
C ILE A 15 7.11 -18.06 -2.42
N ASN A 16 6.36 -18.40 -1.39
CA ASN A 16 4.91 -18.21 -1.40
C ASN A 16 4.56 -16.82 -0.83
N ILE A 17 4.05 -15.93 -1.68
CA ILE A 17 3.64 -14.57 -1.28
C ILE A 17 2.26 -14.52 -0.63
N CYS A 18 1.50 -15.61 -0.65
CA CYS A 18 0.21 -15.75 0.02
C CYS A 18 0.22 -17.01 0.90
N PRO A 19 0.76 -16.95 2.13
CA PRO A 19 1.02 -18.15 2.94
C PRO A 19 -0.19 -19.03 3.24
N ASN A 20 -1.38 -18.46 3.19
CA ASN A 20 -2.64 -19.18 3.44
C ASN A 20 -3.20 -19.87 2.19
N ASP A 21 -2.57 -19.69 1.04
CA ASP A 21 -2.95 -20.26 -0.23
C ASP A 21 -1.75 -20.98 -0.86
N THR A 22 -1.89 -22.26 -1.13
CA THR A 22 -0.80 -23.11 -1.62
C THR A 22 -1.08 -23.73 -2.97
N MET A 23 -2.17 -23.33 -3.62
CA MET A 23 -2.65 -23.92 -4.87
C MET A 23 -2.42 -23.02 -6.09
N GLY A 24 -1.86 -21.84 -5.87
CA GLY A 24 -1.63 -20.88 -6.95
C GLY A 24 -0.47 -21.25 -7.88
N GLU A 25 -0.48 -20.63 -9.04
CA GLU A 25 0.56 -20.79 -10.07
C GLU A 25 1.93 -20.36 -9.54
N ILE A 26 2.97 -21.12 -9.93
CA ILE A 26 4.37 -20.75 -9.67
C ILE A 26 4.91 -20.08 -10.94
N ILE A 27 5.39 -18.86 -10.76
CA ILE A 27 6.05 -18.09 -11.81
C ILE A 27 7.54 -17.96 -11.52
N GLU A 28 8.35 -17.88 -12.56
CA GLU A 28 9.75 -17.49 -12.45
C GLU A 28 9.89 -15.99 -12.71
N LEU A 29 10.58 -15.30 -11.80
CA LEU A 29 10.79 -13.88 -11.86
C LEU A 29 12.17 -13.50 -11.32
N GLU A 30 13.02 -12.92 -12.17
CA GLU A 30 14.39 -12.51 -11.81
C GLU A 30 15.17 -13.62 -11.08
N GLY A 31 15.01 -14.86 -11.53
CA GLY A 31 15.65 -16.04 -10.94
C GLY A 31 15.04 -16.55 -9.63
N LEU A 32 13.90 -16.00 -9.22
CA LEU A 32 13.13 -16.49 -8.07
C LEU A 32 11.92 -17.25 -8.55
N LEU A 33 11.62 -18.38 -7.90
CA LEU A 33 10.36 -19.09 -8.07
C LEU A 33 9.34 -18.54 -7.06
N ILE A 34 8.27 -17.94 -7.55
CA ILE A 34 7.28 -17.25 -6.73
C ILE A 34 5.91 -17.88 -6.95
N GLN A 35 5.31 -18.36 -5.87
CA GLN A 35 3.93 -18.85 -5.87
C GLN A 35 2.96 -17.69 -5.65
N LEU A 36 2.11 -17.48 -6.64
CA LEU A 36 0.99 -16.52 -6.56
C LEU A 36 -0.18 -17.12 -5.79
N PRO A 37 -1.15 -16.32 -5.31
CA PRO A 37 -2.42 -16.88 -4.82
C PRO A 37 -3.18 -17.57 -5.95
N SER A 38 -4.05 -18.54 -5.57
CA SER A 38 -4.91 -19.24 -6.52
C SER A 38 -5.84 -18.29 -7.28
N GLU A 39 -6.16 -18.65 -8.51
CA GLU A 39 -7.21 -17.95 -9.23
C GLU A 39 -8.55 -18.12 -8.52
N PRO A 40 -9.29 -17.04 -8.26
CA PRO A 40 -10.64 -17.13 -7.73
C PRO A 40 -11.63 -17.51 -8.83
N ASP A 41 -12.86 -17.82 -8.43
CA ASP A 41 -13.99 -17.95 -9.34
C ASP A 41 -14.20 -16.69 -10.16
N GLU A 42 -14.75 -16.81 -11.36
CA GLU A 42 -14.91 -15.70 -12.32
C GLU A 42 -15.68 -14.49 -11.75
N ASP A 43 -16.66 -14.73 -10.90
CA ASP A 43 -17.47 -13.69 -10.24
C ASP A 43 -16.69 -12.86 -9.22
N LYS A 44 -15.55 -13.37 -8.75
CA LYS A 44 -14.65 -12.70 -7.80
C LYS A 44 -13.52 -11.92 -8.47
N ILE A 45 -13.36 -12.05 -9.80
CA ILE A 45 -12.40 -11.29 -10.56
C ILE A 45 -12.88 -9.84 -10.68
N LEU A 46 -12.01 -8.88 -10.37
CA LEU A 46 -12.38 -7.47 -10.25
C LEU A 46 -12.96 -6.88 -11.55
N PHE A 47 -12.43 -7.27 -12.70
CA PHE A 47 -12.94 -6.91 -14.03
C PHE A 47 -13.26 -8.17 -14.80
N SER A 48 -14.44 -8.22 -15.40
CA SER A 48 -14.90 -9.39 -16.16
C SER A 48 -14.16 -9.54 -17.48
N SER A 49 -14.14 -10.78 -17.99
CA SER A 49 -13.56 -11.12 -19.28
C SER A 49 -14.25 -10.47 -20.50
N SER A 50 -15.46 -9.93 -20.33
CA SER A 50 -16.19 -9.23 -21.40
C SER A 50 -15.52 -7.91 -21.82
N ASN A 51 -14.69 -7.31 -20.98
CA ASN A 51 -13.93 -6.09 -21.29
C ASN A 51 -12.55 -6.39 -21.90
N ARG A 52 -12.43 -7.46 -22.64
CA ARG A 52 -11.15 -7.94 -23.22
C ARG A 52 -10.47 -6.97 -24.17
N SER A 53 -11.22 -6.07 -24.80
CA SER A 53 -10.67 -5.06 -25.71
C SER A 53 -10.07 -3.86 -24.99
N GLU A 54 -10.45 -3.62 -23.73
CA GLU A 54 -9.96 -2.52 -22.95
C GLU A 54 -8.85 -3.01 -22.01
N GLN A 55 -7.64 -2.65 -22.34
CA GLN A 55 -6.41 -3.17 -21.76
C GLN A 55 -6.03 -2.53 -20.46
N TYR A 56 -6.87 -1.68 -19.89
CA TYR A 56 -6.40 -0.72 -18.93
C TYR A 56 -7.00 -0.96 -17.56
N TRP A 57 -6.20 -0.65 -16.55
CA TRP A 57 -6.70 -0.46 -15.23
C TRP A 57 -7.79 0.62 -15.23
N LYS A 58 -8.97 0.25 -14.76
CA LYS A 58 -10.05 1.19 -14.55
C LYS A 58 -10.28 1.36 -13.06
N ARG A 59 -9.93 2.54 -12.55
CA ARG A 59 -10.13 2.87 -11.15
C ARG A 59 -11.59 2.69 -10.75
N GLN A 60 -11.83 1.98 -9.65
CA GLN A 60 -13.17 1.78 -9.11
C GLN A 60 -13.66 3.06 -8.41
N ALA A 61 -14.90 3.42 -8.68
CA ALA A 61 -15.52 4.57 -7.99
C ALA A 61 -15.84 4.21 -6.54
N MET A 62 -15.43 5.08 -5.62
CA MET A 62 -15.91 5.00 -4.23
C MET A 62 -17.40 5.36 -4.19
N PRO A 63 -18.23 4.67 -3.37
CA PRO A 63 -19.65 5.00 -3.23
C PRO A 63 -19.84 6.49 -2.90
N ALA A 64 -20.72 7.14 -3.64
CA ALA A 64 -20.93 8.60 -3.53
C ALA A 64 -21.29 9.04 -2.10
N ALA A 65 -22.06 8.21 -1.39
CA ALA A 65 -22.51 8.50 -0.03
C ALA A 65 -21.38 8.66 1.00
N ILE A 66 -20.25 7.93 0.84
CA ILE A 66 -19.12 8.02 1.77
C ILE A 66 -17.98 8.89 1.25
N LYS A 67 -18.08 9.37 0.01
CA LYS A 67 -17.02 10.18 -0.63
C LYS A 67 -16.75 11.51 0.09
N GLY A 68 -17.78 12.07 0.75
CA GLY A 68 -17.68 13.34 1.48
C GLY A 68 -17.10 13.24 2.88
N ILE A 69 -16.98 12.03 3.44
CA ILE A 69 -16.46 11.81 4.79
C ILE A 69 -14.94 12.05 4.80
N ARG A 70 -14.46 12.86 5.73
CA ARG A 70 -13.05 13.32 5.78
C ARG A 70 -12.22 12.64 6.85
N SER A 71 -12.86 12.13 7.92
CA SER A 71 -12.17 11.52 9.06
C SER A 71 -12.94 10.33 9.63
N MET A 72 -12.24 9.51 10.43
CA MET A 72 -12.86 8.43 11.18
C MET A 72 -13.84 8.94 12.24
N ASP A 73 -13.62 10.15 12.78
CA ASP A 73 -14.55 10.77 13.72
C ASP A 73 -15.88 11.13 13.04
N GLU A 74 -15.82 11.71 11.84
CA GLU A 74 -17.04 11.95 11.04
C GLU A 74 -17.77 10.65 10.69
N TRP A 75 -17.01 9.58 10.39
CA TRP A 75 -17.56 8.25 10.17
C TRP A 75 -18.24 7.70 11.42
N ALA A 76 -17.61 7.84 12.59
CA ALA A 76 -18.19 7.38 13.85
C ALA A 76 -19.50 8.08 14.22
N GLN A 77 -19.66 9.34 13.80
CA GLN A 77 -20.87 10.13 13.99
C GLN A 77 -22.03 9.77 13.03
N GLN A 78 -21.77 9.02 11.96
CA GLN A 78 -22.82 8.60 11.03
C GLN A 78 -23.82 7.64 11.70
N PRO A 79 -25.08 7.64 11.29
CA PRO A 79 -26.08 6.70 11.80
C PRO A 79 -25.64 5.25 11.70
N SER A 80 -26.05 4.42 12.66
CA SER A 80 -25.64 3.00 12.72
C SER A 80 -26.02 2.21 11.46
N ASN A 81 -27.21 2.44 10.91
CA ASN A 81 -27.67 1.80 9.67
C ASN A 81 -26.80 2.22 8.46
N PHE A 82 -26.40 3.48 8.38
CA PHE A 82 -25.49 3.97 7.36
C PHE A 82 -24.12 3.28 7.46
N ARG A 83 -23.54 3.22 8.66
CA ARG A 83 -22.26 2.55 8.88
C ARG A 83 -22.33 1.07 8.54
N LYS A 84 -23.43 0.37 8.91
CA LYS A 84 -23.65 -1.03 8.54
C LYS A 84 -23.68 -1.24 7.03
N ALA A 85 -24.32 -0.34 6.28
CA ALA A 85 -24.44 -0.44 4.83
C ALA A 85 -23.09 -0.32 4.10
N TYR A 86 -22.20 0.54 4.58
CA TYR A 86 -20.93 0.82 3.87
C TYR A 86 -19.69 0.17 4.50
N ARG A 87 -19.79 -0.42 5.69
CA ARG A 87 -18.71 -1.17 6.32
C ARG A 87 -18.17 -2.29 5.44
N PRO A 88 -19.00 -3.14 4.78
CA PRO A 88 -18.50 -4.20 3.91
C PRO A 88 -17.62 -3.68 2.76
N TYR A 89 -17.96 -2.52 2.20
CA TYR A 89 -17.11 -1.88 1.18
C TYR A 89 -15.74 -1.52 1.74
N ILE A 90 -15.69 -0.90 2.92
CA ILE A 90 -14.43 -0.51 3.56
C ILE A 90 -13.59 -1.75 3.88
N GLU A 91 -14.20 -2.79 4.46
CA GLU A 91 -13.52 -4.05 4.78
C GLU A 91 -12.97 -4.73 3.51
N GLN A 92 -13.74 -4.70 2.41
CA GLN A 92 -13.28 -5.23 1.14
C GLN A 92 -12.07 -4.44 0.59
N GLU A 93 -12.04 -3.12 0.75
CA GLU A 93 -10.89 -2.31 0.32
C GLU A 93 -9.63 -2.61 1.16
N PHE A 94 -9.77 -2.84 2.47
CA PHE A 94 -8.67 -3.33 3.30
C PHE A 94 -8.20 -4.71 2.87
N LYS A 95 -9.12 -5.62 2.56
CA LYS A 95 -8.80 -6.96 2.07
C LYS A 95 -8.05 -6.91 0.75
N ARG A 96 -8.53 -6.15 -0.24
CA ARG A 96 -7.86 -5.94 -1.52
C ARG A 96 -6.45 -5.36 -1.38
N ARG A 97 -6.30 -4.44 -0.45
CA ARG A 97 -5.00 -3.83 -0.13
C ARG A 97 -4.02 -4.79 0.53
N SER A 98 -4.49 -5.77 1.29
CA SER A 98 -3.63 -6.75 1.96
C SER A 98 -3.34 -7.98 1.10
N GLU A 99 -4.36 -8.50 0.41
CA GLU A 99 -4.26 -9.77 -0.32
C GLU A 99 -3.98 -9.61 -1.82
N GLY A 100 -4.17 -8.40 -2.36
CA GLY A 100 -4.14 -8.17 -3.79
C GLY A 100 -5.47 -8.52 -4.47
N VAL A 101 -5.46 -8.49 -5.79
CA VAL A 101 -6.66 -8.76 -6.59
C VAL A 101 -6.30 -9.46 -7.89
N TRP A 102 -7.24 -10.27 -8.37
CA TRP A 102 -7.25 -10.79 -9.72
C TRP A 102 -8.11 -9.92 -10.61
N LEU A 103 -7.65 -9.65 -11.81
CA LEU A 103 -8.35 -8.86 -12.83
C LEU A 103 -7.99 -9.32 -14.22
N TYR A 104 -8.77 -8.91 -15.23
CA TYR A 104 -8.39 -9.11 -16.61
C TYR A 104 -7.61 -7.93 -17.15
N ILE A 105 -6.41 -8.20 -17.69
CA ILE A 105 -5.58 -7.25 -18.42
C ILE A 105 -5.29 -7.87 -19.79
N ASN A 106 -5.64 -7.21 -20.87
CA ASN A 106 -5.49 -7.72 -22.24
C ASN A 106 -6.09 -9.12 -22.44
N GLY A 107 -7.23 -9.39 -21.81
CA GLY A 107 -7.90 -10.69 -21.90
C GLY A 107 -7.23 -11.82 -21.12
N LYS A 108 -6.18 -11.53 -20.33
CA LYS A 108 -5.49 -12.50 -19.48
C LYS A 108 -5.84 -12.25 -18.02
N LYS A 109 -6.12 -13.30 -17.29
CA LYS A 109 -6.23 -13.25 -15.84
C LYS A 109 -4.88 -12.84 -15.28
N THR A 110 -4.87 -11.81 -14.47
CA THR A 110 -3.65 -11.18 -13.98
C THR A 110 -3.81 -10.87 -12.50
N TYR A 111 -2.92 -11.42 -11.70
CA TYR A 111 -2.82 -11.05 -10.29
C TYR A 111 -1.98 -9.78 -10.14
N ILE A 112 -2.43 -8.86 -9.30
CA ILE A 112 -1.65 -7.74 -8.80
C ILE A 112 -1.63 -7.76 -7.27
N THR A 113 -0.46 -7.46 -6.68
CA THR A 113 -0.29 -7.44 -5.22
C THR A 113 -1.14 -6.36 -4.56
N GLY A 114 -1.37 -6.49 -3.27
CA GLY A 114 -2.14 -5.50 -2.51
C GLY A 114 -1.53 -4.10 -2.57
N THR A 115 -0.21 -4.01 -2.52
CA THR A 115 0.52 -2.72 -2.67
C THR A 115 0.35 -2.13 -4.07
N HIS A 116 0.36 -2.96 -5.12
CA HIS A 116 0.11 -2.49 -6.49
C HIS A 116 -1.33 -2.03 -6.66
N TYR A 117 -2.31 -2.81 -6.17
CA TYR A 117 -3.71 -2.38 -6.13
C TYR A 117 -3.88 -1.04 -5.42
N PHE A 118 -3.28 -0.90 -4.23
CA PHE A 118 -3.33 0.33 -3.45
C PHE A 118 -2.77 1.53 -4.24
N MET A 119 -1.64 1.34 -4.93
CA MET A 119 -1.05 2.39 -5.77
C MET A 119 -2.02 2.81 -6.89
N LEU A 120 -2.57 1.86 -7.64
CA LEU A 120 -3.44 2.15 -8.79
C LEU A 120 -4.78 2.77 -8.35
N GLN A 121 -5.36 2.27 -7.26
CA GLN A 121 -6.69 2.64 -6.82
C GLN A 121 -6.69 3.93 -6.00
N TRP A 122 -5.70 4.13 -5.11
CA TRP A 122 -5.79 5.13 -4.05
C TRP A 122 -4.69 6.17 -4.05
N VAL A 123 -3.55 5.91 -4.72
CA VAL A 123 -2.43 6.86 -4.74
C VAL A 123 -2.57 7.86 -5.87
N LYS A 124 -2.82 9.09 -5.52
CA LYS A 124 -2.89 10.21 -6.46
C LYS A 124 -1.50 10.79 -6.70
N ILE A 125 -1.01 10.68 -7.92
CA ILE A 125 0.33 11.12 -8.30
C ILE A 125 0.33 12.64 -8.52
N ASP A 126 1.28 13.32 -7.89
CA ASP A 126 1.47 14.79 -7.95
C ASP A 126 0.17 15.58 -7.68
N GLY A 127 -0.76 14.99 -6.91
CA GLY A 127 -2.04 15.60 -6.56
C GLY A 127 -3.03 15.74 -7.72
N SER A 128 -2.72 15.26 -8.92
CA SER A 128 -3.50 15.50 -10.14
C SER A 128 -4.14 14.25 -10.73
N PHE A 129 -3.44 13.15 -10.90
CA PHE A 129 -3.93 11.97 -11.60
C PHE A 129 -3.60 10.67 -10.85
N TYR A 130 -4.28 9.58 -11.23
CA TYR A 130 -3.98 8.23 -10.78
C TYR A 130 -3.19 7.51 -11.86
N GLY A 131 -2.30 6.59 -11.43
CA GLY A 131 -1.47 5.82 -12.36
C GLY A 131 -2.29 4.80 -13.14
N ASP A 132 -1.79 4.46 -14.34
CA ASP A 132 -2.27 3.33 -15.11
C ASP A 132 -1.49 2.06 -14.79
N TYR A 133 -2.05 0.91 -15.17
CA TYR A 133 -1.37 -0.37 -15.04
C TYR A 133 -0.18 -0.44 -16.01
N LEU A 134 0.98 -0.79 -15.48
CA LEU A 134 2.18 -1.06 -16.26
C LEU A 134 2.74 -2.44 -15.87
N ALA A 135 2.95 -3.30 -16.87
CA ALA A 135 3.38 -4.68 -16.65
C ALA A 135 4.70 -4.78 -15.86
N PHE A 136 5.68 -3.93 -16.15
CA PHE A 136 6.93 -3.92 -15.40
C PHE A 136 6.76 -3.53 -13.92
N GLN A 137 5.77 -2.67 -13.59
CA GLN A 137 5.48 -2.35 -12.20
C GLN A 137 4.89 -3.55 -11.45
N ARG A 138 4.04 -4.34 -12.12
CA ARG A 138 3.55 -5.61 -11.58
C ARG A 138 4.71 -6.53 -11.19
N THR A 139 5.65 -6.71 -12.10
CA THR A 139 6.88 -7.49 -11.86
C THR A 139 7.62 -7.01 -10.61
N LEU A 140 7.86 -5.70 -10.51
CA LEU A 140 8.56 -5.12 -9.38
C LEU A 140 7.79 -5.27 -8.06
N PHE A 141 6.47 -5.13 -8.06
CA PHE A 141 5.66 -5.31 -6.85
C PHE A 141 5.59 -6.77 -6.40
N ILE A 142 5.48 -7.73 -7.32
CA ILE A 142 5.53 -9.16 -6.99
C ILE A 142 6.89 -9.52 -6.39
N HIS A 143 7.98 -9.07 -7.02
CA HIS A 143 9.34 -9.26 -6.50
C HIS A 143 9.50 -8.64 -5.11
N ALA A 144 8.97 -7.44 -4.89
CA ALA A 144 9.01 -6.78 -3.59
C ALA A 144 8.25 -7.56 -2.51
N GLU A 145 7.09 -8.13 -2.82
CA GLU A 145 6.36 -8.98 -1.88
C GLU A 145 7.11 -10.29 -1.60
N ALA A 146 7.71 -10.92 -2.63
CA ALA A 146 8.55 -12.10 -2.45
C ALA A 146 9.73 -11.82 -1.50
N CYS A 147 10.41 -10.69 -1.68
CA CYS A 147 11.51 -10.28 -0.80
C CYS A 147 11.08 -9.99 0.65
N LYS A 148 9.85 -9.56 0.88
CA LYS A 148 9.34 -9.36 2.26
C LYS A 148 9.16 -10.68 3.02
N VAL A 149 8.80 -11.74 2.32
CA VAL A 149 8.53 -13.05 2.93
C VAL A 149 9.74 -13.99 2.89
N ASP A 150 10.73 -13.71 2.07
CA ASP A 150 11.99 -14.49 2.02
C ASP A 150 12.91 -14.05 3.17
N PRO A 151 13.18 -14.89 4.17
CA PRO A 151 14.02 -14.53 5.31
C PRO A 151 15.49 -14.32 4.94
N ARG A 152 15.91 -14.70 3.74
CA ARG A 152 17.27 -14.48 3.22
C ARG A 152 17.45 -13.07 2.66
N CYS A 153 16.35 -12.40 2.32
CA CYS A 153 16.37 -11.07 1.74
C CYS A 153 16.55 -10.00 2.83
N VAL A 154 17.68 -9.32 2.79
CA VAL A 154 17.98 -8.20 3.70
C VAL A 154 17.71 -6.83 3.10
N GLY A 155 17.38 -6.77 1.81
CA GLY A 155 17.09 -5.53 1.09
C GLY A 155 17.01 -5.75 -0.40
N GLN A 156 16.64 -4.71 -1.13
CA GLN A 156 16.49 -4.74 -2.58
C GLN A 156 17.27 -3.59 -3.22
N LEU A 157 17.97 -3.88 -4.31
CA LEU A 157 18.62 -2.88 -5.14
C LEU A 157 17.98 -2.86 -6.51
N PHE A 158 17.43 -1.71 -6.90
CA PHE A 158 16.83 -1.54 -8.21
C PHE A 158 17.64 -0.59 -9.08
N THR A 159 18.09 -1.10 -10.23
CA THR A 159 18.61 -0.28 -11.32
C THR A 159 17.45 0.06 -12.25
N LYS A 160 17.29 1.33 -12.57
CA LYS A 160 16.14 1.77 -13.34
C LYS A 160 16.51 2.92 -14.28
N CYS A 161 15.84 3.01 -15.41
CA CYS A 161 15.93 4.17 -16.29
C CYS A 161 15.25 5.41 -15.67
N ARG A 162 15.63 6.58 -16.13
CA ARG A 162 14.99 7.84 -15.75
C ARG A 162 13.51 7.82 -16.18
N ARG A 163 12.62 8.39 -15.36
CA ARG A 163 11.17 8.51 -15.61
C ARG A 163 10.36 7.20 -15.60
N SER A 164 10.89 6.12 -15.05
CA SER A 164 10.16 4.86 -14.89
C SER A 164 9.02 4.90 -13.86
N GLY A 165 8.82 6.01 -13.15
CA GLY A 165 7.82 6.11 -12.09
C GLY A 165 8.21 5.42 -10.76
N TYR A 166 9.42 4.85 -10.67
CA TYR A 166 9.87 4.06 -9.51
C TYR A 166 9.73 4.82 -8.17
N THR A 167 10.03 6.13 -8.13
CA THR A 167 9.86 6.91 -6.89
C THR A 167 8.40 6.91 -6.41
N ASN A 168 7.44 6.94 -7.32
CA ASN A 168 6.02 6.85 -6.97
C ASN A 168 5.66 5.47 -6.42
N MET A 169 6.22 4.39 -7.00
CA MET A 169 6.07 3.02 -6.49
C MET A 169 6.66 2.89 -5.08
N ALA A 170 7.89 3.35 -4.87
CA ALA A 170 8.56 3.29 -3.58
C ALA A 170 7.77 4.06 -2.50
N VAL A 171 7.26 5.25 -2.83
CA VAL A 171 6.41 6.02 -1.91
C VAL A 171 5.05 5.34 -1.68
N ALA A 172 4.46 4.74 -2.70
CA ALA A 172 3.22 3.97 -2.52
C ALA A 172 3.43 2.78 -1.59
N THR A 173 4.55 2.05 -1.73
CA THR A 173 4.94 0.96 -0.83
C THR A 173 5.14 1.45 0.61
N LEU A 174 5.87 2.54 0.77
CA LEU A 174 6.11 3.16 2.08
C LEU A 174 4.81 3.60 2.76
N LEU A 175 3.88 4.18 2.03
CA LEU A 175 2.57 4.57 2.55
C LEU A 175 1.65 3.36 2.77
N ALA A 176 1.70 2.35 1.90
CA ALA A 176 0.95 1.12 2.09
C ALA A 176 1.35 0.41 3.39
N GLU A 177 2.62 0.42 3.74
CA GLU A 177 3.12 -0.13 5.00
C GLU A 177 2.85 0.81 6.18
N GLY A 178 3.25 2.07 6.05
CA GLY A 178 3.23 3.03 7.16
C GLY A 178 1.83 3.36 7.67
N THR A 179 0.77 3.17 6.87
CA THR A 179 -0.61 3.43 7.28
C THR A 179 -1.35 2.19 7.81
N VAL A 180 -0.66 1.06 8.01
CA VAL A 180 -1.25 -0.20 8.51
C VAL A 180 -0.42 -0.81 9.64
N VAL A 181 0.90 -0.81 9.50
CA VAL A 181 1.79 -1.52 10.43
C VAL A 181 2.05 -0.68 11.67
N LYS A 182 2.04 -1.33 12.84
CA LYS A 182 2.34 -0.69 14.13
C LYS A 182 3.84 -0.65 14.40
N ASP A 183 4.25 0.35 15.18
CA ASP A 183 5.60 0.48 15.76
C ASP A 183 6.73 0.47 14.73
N LYS A 184 6.52 1.13 13.59
CA LYS A 184 7.51 1.24 12.52
C LYS A 184 8.10 2.64 12.40
N VAL A 185 9.38 2.69 12.08
CA VAL A 185 10.05 3.91 11.63
C VAL A 185 10.49 3.70 10.18
N LEU A 186 9.87 4.42 9.27
CA LEU A 186 10.11 4.34 7.83
C LEU A 186 10.86 5.60 7.39
N GLY A 187 11.98 5.41 6.71
CA GLY A 187 12.87 6.51 6.34
C GLY A 187 13.03 6.69 4.84
N ILE A 188 13.15 7.94 4.42
CA ILE A 188 13.56 8.32 3.08
C ILE A 188 14.95 8.92 3.19
N MET A 189 15.89 8.42 2.39
CA MET A 189 17.23 8.97 2.32
C MET A 189 17.55 9.45 0.91
N SER A 190 18.17 10.61 0.80
CA SER A 190 18.70 11.13 -0.45
C SER A 190 20.01 11.87 -0.19
N LYS A 191 20.73 12.18 -1.28
CA LYS A 191 22.01 12.90 -1.19
C LYS A 191 21.85 14.24 -0.49
N THR A 192 20.83 15.02 -0.84
CA THR A 192 20.60 16.34 -0.25
C THR A 192 19.30 16.39 0.56
N GLY A 193 19.26 17.28 1.56
CA GLY A 193 18.05 17.53 2.33
C GLY A 193 16.90 18.08 1.49
N GLY A 194 17.20 18.90 0.47
CA GLY A 194 16.21 19.41 -0.49
C GLY A 194 15.58 18.28 -1.30
N ASP A 195 16.38 17.31 -1.79
CA ASP A 195 15.85 16.16 -2.53
C ASP A 195 14.99 15.27 -1.63
N ALA A 196 15.48 14.93 -0.44
CA ALA A 196 14.75 14.08 0.49
C ALA A 196 13.45 14.75 0.96
N ARG A 197 13.53 15.99 1.44
CA ARG A 197 12.39 16.74 1.98
C ARG A 197 11.43 17.21 0.91
N ASP A 198 11.91 18.05 -0.02
CA ASP A 198 11.02 18.81 -0.89
C ASP A 198 10.56 17.97 -2.09
N ASN A 199 11.46 17.20 -2.71
CA ASN A 199 11.14 16.43 -3.92
C ASN A 199 10.48 15.08 -3.62
N VAL A 200 10.78 14.42 -2.50
CA VAL A 200 10.19 13.14 -2.16
C VAL A 200 9.19 13.25 -1.02
N PHE A 201 9.60 13.69 0.17
CA PHE A 201 8.71 13.70 1.32
C PHE A 201 7.49 14.61 1.11
N MET A 202 7.69 15.90 0.83
CA MET A 202 6.58 16.85 0.69
C MET A 202 5.78 16.62 -0.58
N LYS A 203 6.44 16.57 -1.75
CA LYS A 203 5.74 16.50 -3.04
C LYS A 203 5.10 15.14 -3.29
N LYS A 204 5.60 14.06 -2.67
CA LYS A 204 5.06 12.71 -2.91
C LYS A 204 4.42 12.13 -1.67
N VAL A 205 5.15 11.88 -0.58
CA VAL A 205 4.58 11.21 0.61
C VAL A 205 3.41 12.00 1.18
N VAL A 206 3.62 13.26 1.55
CA VAL A 206 2.58 14.10 2.15
C VAL A 206 1.46 14.38 1.16
N SER A 207 1.80 14.67 -0.10
CA SER A 207 0.81 14.93 -1.15
C SER A 207 -0.08 13.72 -1.42
N MET A 208 0.49 12.52 -1.57
CA MET A 208 -0.27 11.29 -1.81
C MET A 208 -1.16 10.94 -0.61
N TYR A 209 -0.60 10.99 0.61
CA TYR A 209 -1.33 10.70 1.85
C TYR A 209 -2.57 11.60 2.02
N ARG A 210 -2.48 12.87 1.69
CA ARG A 210 -3.61 13.81 1.80
C ARG A 210 -4.83 13.39 1.01
N HIS A 211 -4.63 12.71 -0.12
CA HIS A 211 -5.70 12.29 -1.02
C HIS A 211 -6.30 10.93 -0.67
N PHE A 212 -5.80 10.26 0.37
CA PHE A 212 -6.39 8.99 0.79
C PHE A 212 -7.82 9.18 1.32
N PRO A 213 -8.68 8.18 1.14
CA PRO A 213 -9.98 8.17 1.77
C PRO A 213 -9.82 8.11 3.31
N PHE A 214 -10.82 8.56 4.02
CA PHE A 214 -10.81 8.65 5.48
C PHE A 214 -10.42 7.33 6.17
N PHE A 215 -10.89 6.21 5.65
CA PHE A 215 -10.65 4.89 6.22
C PHE A 215 -9.21 4.38 6.05
N PHE A 216 -8.39 5.00 5.19
CA PHE A 216 -6.95 4.72 5.08
C PHE A 216 -6.08 5.77 5.77
N LYS A 217 -6.67 6.67 6.52
CA LYS A 217 -5.95 7.68 7.32
C LYS A 217 -5.94 7.27 8.79
N PRO A 218 -4.81 6.75 9.30
CA PRO A 218 -4.65 6.50 10.73
C PRO A 218 -4.75 7.80 11.55
N ILE A 219 -4.89 7.66 12.86
CA ILE A 219 -4.78 8.78 13.79
C ILE A 219 -3.40 9.44 13.58
N GLN A 220 -3.41 10.73 13.30
CA GLN A 220 -2.21 11.49 12.99
C GLN A 220 -1.95 12.54 14.07
N ASP A 221 -0.70 12.62 14.52
CA ASP A 221 -0.20 13.71 15.38
C ASP A 221 0.40 14.82 14.50
N GLY A 222 0.16 16.06 14.90
CA GLY A 222 0.77 17.24 14.30
C GLY A 222 0.02 17.81 13.08
N SER A 223 0.76 18.51 12.25
CA SER A 223 0.22 19.27 11.11
C SER A 223 -0.29 18.37 9.98
N THR A 224 -1.36 18.79 9.33
CA THR A 224 -1.81 18.21 8.04
C THR A 224 -0.81 18.42 6.90
N ASN A 225 0.22 19.28 7.11
CA ASN A 225 1.31 19.54 6.18
C ASN A 225 2.68 19.39 6.89
N PRO A 226 3.03 18.18 7.31
CA PRO A 226 4.27 17.95 8.03
C PRO A 226 5.49 18.17 7.12
N ARG A 227 6.54 18.83 7.64
CA ARG A 227 7.79 19.06 6.89
C ARG A 227 8.93 18.13 7.31
N VAL A 228 8.85 17.56 8.50
CA VAL A 228 9.91 16.73 9.09
C VAL A 228 9.51 15.28 9.14
N GLU A 229 8.33 15.00 9.67
CA GLU A 229 7.83 13.64 9.85
C GLU A 229 6.30 13.60 9.68
N LEU A 230 5.81 12.49 9.18
CA LEU A 230 4.39 12.12 9.20
C LEU A 230 4.23 11.05 10.28
N ALA A 231 3.63 11.44 11.41
CA ALA A 231 3.54 10.58 12.59
C ALA A 231 2.10 10.10 12.80
N PHE A 232 1.92 8.78 12.85
CA PHE A 232 0.65 8.10 13.10
C PHE A 232 0.57 7.65 14.57
N ARG A 233 0.51 8.63 15.46
CA ARG A 233 0.38 8.44 16.91
C ARG A 233 -0.71 9.33 17.47
N GLU A 234 -1.15 9.05 18.67
CA GLU A 234 -2.08 9.93 19.38
C GLU A 234 -1.41 11.29 19.66
N PRO A 235 -2.12 12.40 19.41
CA PRO A 235 -1.61 13.72 19.74
C PRO A 235 -1.29 13.78 21.23
N ALA A 236 -0.13 14.36 21.57
CA ALA A 236 0.24 14.61 22.95
C ALA A 236 -0.77 15.58 23.57
N LYS A 237 -1.67 15.08 24.41
CA LYS A 237 -2.58 15.93 25.16
C LYS A 237 -1.74 16.78 26.11
N LYS A 238 -1.90 18.10 26.09
CA LYS A 238 -1.35 19.00 27.12
C LYS A 238 -1.81 18.47 28.48
N ILE A 239 -0.88 17.99 29.29
CA ILE A 239 -1.14 17.49 30.61
C ILE A 239 -1.52 18.72 31.47
N THR A 240 -2.79 18.97 31.60
CA THR A 240 -3.30 19.79 32.71
C THR A 240 -3.19 18.95 33.96
N LYS A 241 -2.70 19.53 35.06
CA LYS A 241 -2.29 18.87 36.30
C LYS A 241 -3.25 17.81 36.89
N ASN A 242 -4.48 17.68 36.39
CA ASN A 242 -5.51 16.83 36.98
C ASN A 242 -6.12 15.77 36.04
N ASN A 243 -5.68 15.62 34.79
CA ASN A 243 -6.22 14.59 33.88
C ASN A 243 -5.10 13.78 33.23
N LYS A 244 -4.73 12.68 33.85
CA LYS A 244 -4.04 11.57 33.19
C LYS A 244 -5.03 10.86 32.30
N THR A 245 -5.25 11.36 31.07
CA THR A 245 -5.99 10.58 30.08
C THR A 245 -5.03 9.53 29.55
N ALA A 246 -5.30 8.26 29.86
CA ALA A 246 -4.56 7.14 29.29
C ALA A 246 -4.62 7.21 27.75
N GLN A 247 -3.50 6.97 27.08
CA GLN A 247 -3.48 6.74 25.64
C GLN A 247 -4.35 5.51 25.38
N THR A 248 -5.25 5.57 24.42
CA THR A 248 -6.18 4.48 24.11
C THR A 248 -5.49 3.28 23.47
N GLY A 249 -4.25 3.45 23.02
CA GLY A 249 -3.48 2.40 22.33
C GLY A 249 -3.99 2.06 20.93
N GLU A 250 -4.91 2.87 20.40
CA GLU A 250 -5.50 2.64 19.08
C GLU A 250 -4.64 3.18 17.91
N ALA A 251 -3.68 4.06 18.19
CA ALA A 251 -2.78 4.59 17.19
C ALA A 251 -1.75 3.56 16.73
N LEU A 252 -1.26 3.72 15.49
CA LEU A 252 -0.24 2.82 14.93
C LEU A 252 1.14 3.00 15.56
N ASN A 253 1.43 4.16 16.16
CA ASN A 253 2.76 4.53 16.64
C ASN A 253 3.86 4.41 15.56
N THR A 254 3.51 4.70 14.32
CA THR A 254 4.39 4.59 13.15
C THR A 254 4.74 5.97 12.64
N ILE A 255 6.00 6.14 12.22
CA ILE A 255 6.54 7.41 11.76
C ILE A 255 7.16 7.23 10.37
N ILE A 256 6.87 8.15 9.47
CA ILE A 256 7.56 8.29 8.18
C ILE A 256 8.36 9.60 8.22
N ASN A 257 9.67 9.53 8.05
CA ASN A 257 10.55 10.70 8.07
C ASN A 257 11.54 10.68 6.90
N TRP A 258 12.39 11.70 6.83
CA TRP A 258 13.43 11.81 5.81
C TRP A 258 14.77 12.21 6.45
N LYS A 259 15.87 11.81 5.79
CA LYS A 259 17.24 12.17 6.14
C LYS A 259 18.05 12.43 4.86
N ASN A 260 19.13 13.16 4.99
CA ASN A 260 20.15 13.29 3.95
C ASN A 260 21.41 12.48 4.31
N THR A 261 22.18 12.13 3.31
CA THR A 261 23.42 11.37 3.47
C THR A 261 24.67 12.26 3.53
N THR A 262 24.54 13.54 3.21
CA THR A 262 25.66 14.49 3.37
C THR A 262 25.68 14.98 4.82
N ASN A 263 26.81 14.75 5.50
CA ASN A 263 27.10 15.43 6.76
C ASN A 263 27.23 16.92 6.47
N ASN A 264 26.38 17.73 7.07
CA ASN A 264 26.63 19.15 7.25
C ASN A 264 27.36 19.34 8.56
#